data_6d31351c23c1839a41b46cf1de6ca23e
#
_entry.id   6d31351c23c1839a41b46cf1de6ca23e
#
_cell.length_a   1.000
_cell.length_b   1.000
_cell.length_c   1.000
_cell.angle_alpha   90.00
_cell.angle_beta   90.00
_cell.angle_gamma   90.00
#
_symmetry.space_group_name_H-M   'P 1'
#
loop_
_entity.id
_entity.type
_entity.pdbx_description
1 polymer ?
#
loop_
_entity_poly.entity_id
_entity_poly.type
_entity_poly.pdbx_seq_one_letter_code
_entity_poly.pdbx_strand_id
1 'polypeptide(L)'
;MKTGTRRGQGGFSLVEILVVLVIMGLLISIVAPTGLNRADEARVQKAQADFKAIETALKIYRLDNYVYPTTEQGLEALVSPSTLEPQPRNFKEGGYLAEVPLDPWGR
;
A
#
# COMPACT_ATOMS: atom_id res chain seq x y z
N MET A 1 20.10 25.77 -48.36
CA MET A 1 19.83 25.74 -48.04
C MET A 1 19.30 26.11 -47.82
N LYS A 2 18.99 26.35 -47.87
CA LYS A 2 18.49 26.48 -47.54
C LYS A 2 17.93 26.24 -47.09
N THR A 3 17.59 25.99 -47.01
CA THR A 3 17.12 25.69 -46.53
C THR A 3 17.04 25.81 -45.59
N GLY A 4 17.10 25.81 -45.61
CA GLY A 4 16.83 25.73 -44.52
C GLY A 4 17.09 26.56 -43.83
N THR A 5 17.36 27.06 -44.11
CA THR A 5 17.81 27.97 -43.52
C THR A 5 16.94 28.71 -42.86
N ARG A 6 16.09 28.96 -43.15
CA ARG A 6 15.39 29.65 -42.58
C ARG A 6 14.93 29.13 -41.52
N ARG A 7 15.16 28.21 -41.25
CA ARG A 7 14.86 27.65 -40.24
C ARG A 7 15.18 28.25 -39.08
N GLY A 8 16.11 28.72 -38.87
CA GLY A 8 16.49 29.43 -37.68
C GLY A 8 15.52 30.48 -37.29
N GLN A 9 14.54 30.73 -38.08
CA GLN A 9 13.71 31.74 -37.81
C GLN A 9 12.76 31.49 -36.77
N GLY A 10 13.11 30.81 -35.77
CA GLY A 10 12.36 30.75 -34.61
C GLY A 10 11.37 29.63 -34.51
N GLY A 11 11.57 28.66 -35.25
CA GLY A 11 10.70 27.53 -35.17
C GLY A 11 11.48 26.26 -35.06
N PHE A 12 10.87 25.24 -34.53
CA PHE A 12 11.40 23.90 -34.61
C PHE A 12 11.03 23.34 -35.96
N SER A 13 11.80 22.41 -36.48
CA SER A 13 11.43 21.72 -37.68
C SER A 13 10.38 20.67 -37.36
N LEU A 14 9.61 20.28 -38.36
CA LEU A 14 8.61 19.27 -38.19
C LEU A 14 9.23 17.95 -37.68
N VAL A 15 10.36 17.58 -38.25
CA VAL A 15 11.04 16.35 -37.84
C VAL A 15 11.48 16.43 -36.37
N GLU A 16 11.94 17.56 -35.93
CA GLU A 16 12.37 17.75 -34.55
C GLU A 16 11.21 17.53 -33.59
N ILE A 17 10.05 18.07 -33.89
CA ILE A 17 8.87 17.89 -33.07
C ILE A 17 8.43 16.42 -33.07
N LEU A 18 8.46 15.77 -34.22
CA LEU A 18 8.10 14.35 -34.29
C LEU A 18 9.01 13.48 -33.46
N VAL A 19 10.31 13.77 -33.51
CA VAL A 19 11.28 13.01 -32.70
C VAL A 19 11.01 13.20 -31.22
N VAL A 20 10.71 14.41 -30.78
CA VAL A 20 10.42 14.68 -29.38
C VAL A 20 9.18 13.89 -28.96
N LEU A 21 8.12 13.88 -29.75
CA LEU A 21 6.90 13.16 -29.41
C LEU A 21 7.13 11.65 -29.33
N VAL A 22 7.97 11.11 -30.22
CA VAL A 22 8.30 9.69 -30.20
C VAL A 22 9.07 9.35 -28.92
N ILE A 23 10.05 10.15 -28.56
CA ILE A 23 10.83 9.92 -27.36
C ILE A 23 9.94 10.00 -26.11
N MET A 24 9.07 10.99 -26.03
CA MET A 24 8.15 11.11 -24.91
C MET A 24 7.21 9.92 -24.82
N GLY A 25 6.71 9.45 -25.96
CA GLY A 25 5.86 8.26 -25.98
C GLY A 25 6.55 7.02 -25.48
N LEU A 26 7.81 6.84 -25.87
CA LEU A 26 8.61 5.69 -25.40
C LEU A 26 8.84 5.76 -23.89
N LEU A 27 9.14 6.94 -23.37
CA LEU A 27 9.38 7.11 -21.94
C LEU A 27 8.11 6.83 -21.14
N ILE A 28 6.98 7.31 -21.61
CA ILE A 28 5.70 7.08 -20.94
C ILE A 28 5.37 5.59 -20.93
N SER A 29 5.62 4.89 -22.02
CA SER A 29 5.32 3.46 -22.11
C SER A 29 6.14 2.62 -21.13
N ILE A 30 7.33 3.09 -20.76
CA ILE A 30 8.18 2.40 -19.80
C ILE A 30 7.73 2.71 -18.36
N VAL A 31 7.49 3.97 -18.07
CA VAL A 31 7.19 4.43 -16.70
C VAL A 31 5.82 4.01 -16.22
N ALA A 32 4.80 4.13 -17.08
CA ALA A 32 3.43 3.86 -16.66
C ALA A 32 3.21 2.43 -16.16
N PRO A 33 3.63 1.37 -16.89
CA PRO A 33 3.47 0.01 -16.38
C PRO A 33 4.26 -0.22 -15.09
N THR A 34 5.45 0.34 -14.99
CA THR A 34 6.27 0.20 -13.79
C THR A 34 5.57 0.82 -12.59
N GLY A 35 4.95 1.98 -12.77
CA GLY A 35 4.22 2.64 -11.70
C GLY A 35 3.05 1.81 -11.20
N LEU A 36 2.30 1.18 -12.10
CA LEU A 36 1.18 0.33 -11.71
C LEU A 36 1.64 -0.90 -10.96
N ASN A 37 2.72 -1.53 -11.42
CA ASN A 37 3.27 -2.70 -10.74
C ASN A 37 3.76 -2.35 -9.34
N ARG A 38 4.36 -1.19 -9.18
CA ARG A 38 4.83 -0.74 -7.88
C ARG A 38 3.69 -0.51 -6.91
N ALA A 39 2.56 0.00 -7.40
CA ALA A 39 1.39 0.19 -6.55
C ALA A 39 0.85 -1.14 -6.05
N ASP A 40 0.79 -2.15 -6.91
CA ASP A 40 0.32 -3.48 -6.51
C ASP A 40 1.29 -4.12 -5.53
N GLU A 41 2.59 -4.00 -5.77
CA GLU A 41 3.59 -4.51 -4.84
C GLU A 41 3.48 -3.86 -3.48
N ALA A 42 3.23 -2.56 -3.43
CA ALA A 42 3.08 -1.84 -2.17
C ALA A 42 1.85 -2.34 -1.39
N ARG A 43 0.76 -2.64 -2.09
CA ARG A 43 -0.43 -3.18 -1.45
C ARG A 43 -0.19 -4.56 -0.84
N VAL A 44 0.54 -5.41 -1.56
CA VAL A 44 0.89 -6.74 -1.05
C VAL A 44 1.80 -6.61 0.17
N GLN A 45 2.78 -5.73 0.11
CA GLN A 45 3.68 -5.52 1.24
C GLN A 45 2.94 -4.99 2.45
N LYS A 46 1.98 -4.09 2.26
CA LYS A 46 1.18 -3.59 3.36
C LYS A 46 0.34 -4.69 3.98
N ALA A 47 -0.26 -5.55 3.16
CA ALA A 47 -1.04 -6.67 3.66
C ALA A 47 -0.17 -7.61 4.49
N GLN A 48 1.04 -7.90 4.03
CA GLN A 48 1.97 -8.75 4.77
C GLN A 48 2.38 -8.13 6.09
N ALA A 49 2.61 -6.82 6.11
CA ALA A 49 2.95 -6.11 7.34
C ALA A 49 1.79 -6.13 8.32
N ASP A 50 0.56 -5.95 7.84
CA ASP A 50 -0.63 -6.00 8.68
C ASP A 50 -0.84 -7.39 9.27
N PHE A 51 -0.65 -8.46 8.48
CA PHE A 51 -0.74 -9.82 8.99
C PHE A 51 0.30 -10.08 10.07
N LYS A 52 1.51 -9.57 9.87
CA LYS A 52 2.57 -9.74 10.86
C LYS A 52 2.23 -9.02 12.16
N ALA A 53 1.69 -7.82 12.07
CA ALA A 53 1.27 -7.05 13.24
C ALA A 53 0.14 -7.76 13.99
N ILE A 54 -0.83 -8.31 13.26
CA ILE A 54 -1.93 -9.06 13.85
C ILE A 54 -1.41 -10.32 14.55
N GLU A 55 -0.51 -11.04 13.88
CA GLU A 55 0.07 -12.24 14.46
C GLU A 55 0.80 -11.94 15.76
N THR A 56 1.60 -10.89 15.77
CA THR A 56 2.32 -10.46 16.96
C THR A 56 1.37 -10.07 18.07
N ALA A 57 0.32 -9.32 17.75
CA ALA A 57 -0.69 -8.90 18.71
C ALA A 57 -1.42 -10.10 19.31
N LEU A 58 -1.74 -11.09 18.49
CA LEU A 58 -2.39 -12.31 18.98
C LEU A 58 -1.49 -13.09 19.94
N LYS A 59 -0.20 -13.17 19.64
CA LYS A 59 0.73 -13.85 20.52
C LYS A 59 0.85 -13.15 21.87
N ILE A 60 0.92 -11.84 21.85
CA ILE A 60 1.01 -11.07 23.10
C ILE A 60 -0.28 -11.19 23.89
N TYR A 61 -1.42 -11.13 23.21
CA TYR A 61 -2.72 -11.33 23.86
C TYR A 61 -2.75 -12.68 24.58
N ARG A 62 -2.31 -13.73 23.91
CA ARG A 62 -2.29 -15.06 24.51
C ARG A 62 -1.35 -15.13 25.72
N LEU A 63 -0.20 -14.45 25.65
CA LEU A 63 0.72 -14.40 26.79
C LEU A 63 0.08 -13.74 28.01
N ASP A 64 -0.69 -12.70 27.80
CA ASP A 64 -1.32 -11.96 28.88
C ASP A 64 -2.59 -12.64 29.40
N ASN A 65 -3.36 -13.25 28.50
CA ASN A 65 -4.69 -13.74 28.82
C ASN A 65 -4.84 -15.25 28.73
N TYR A 66 -3.77 -15.95 28.41
CA TYR A 66 -3.66 -17.42 28.36
C TYR A 66 -4.41 -18.09 27.21
N VAL A 67 -5.25 -17.38 26.50
CA VAL A 67 -5.98 -17.91 25.35
C VAL A 67 -5.98 -16.89 24.24
N TYR A 68 -6.21 -17.35 23.01
CA TYR A 68 -6.41 -16.45 21.88
C TYR A 68 -7.85 -15.94 21.90
N PRO A 69 -8.11 -14.78 21.30
CA PRO A 69 -9.49 -14.35 21.09
C PRO A 69 -10.25 -15.36 20.23
N THR A 70 -11.53 -15.53 20.50
CA THR A 70 -12.35 -16.44 19.69
C THR A 70 -12.75 -15.78 18.37
N THR A 71 -13.28 -16.59 17.45
CA THR A 71 -13.77 -16.06 16.19
C THR A 71 -14.88 -15.05 16.40
N GLU A 72 -15.77 -15.30 17.37
CA GLU A 72 -16.85 -14.40 17.68
C GLU A 72 -16.34 -13.08 18.25
N GLN A 73 -15.25 -13.10 19.01
CA GLN A 73 -14.66 -11.89 19.56
C GLN A 73 -13.97 -11.08 18.45
N GLY A 74 -13.38 -11.77 17.46
CA GLY A 74 -12.78 -11.14 16.31
C GLY A 74 -11.52 -10.33 16.64
N LEU A 75 -11.00 -9.63 15.64
CA LEU A 75 -9.80 -8.81 15.81
C LEU A 75 -10.05 -7.59 16.68
N GLU A 76 -11.30 -7.17 16.85
CA GLU A 76 -11.61 -6.06 17.71
C GLU A 76 -11.21 -6.33 19.16
N ALA A 77 -11.13 -7.60 19.55
CA ALA A 77 -10.66 -7.97 20.88
C ALA A 77 -9.21 -7.55 21.13
N LEU A 78 -8.45 -7.27 20.07
CA LEU A 78 -7.07 -6.78 20.19
C LEU A 78 -7.02 -5.27 20.38
N VAL A 79 -8.10 -4.57 20.05
CA VAL A 79 -8.16 -3.11 20.15
C VAL A 79 -8.76 -2.68 21.49
N SER A 80 -9.80 -3.35 21.92
CA SER A 80 -10.47 -3.05 23.19
C SER A 80 -10.93 -4.35 23.84
N PRO A 81 -11.10 -4.36 25.18
CA PRO A 81 -11.52 -5.58 25.87
C PRO A 81 -12.87 -6.07 25.34
N SER A 82 -12.94 -7.36 25.01
CA SER A 82 -14.17 -7.97 24.56
C SER A 82 -15.13 -8.19 25.74
N THR A 83 -16.40 -8.00 25.50
CA THR A 83 -17.44 -8.36 26.48
C THR A 83 -17.93 -9.78 26.28
N LEU A 84 -17.53 -10.43 25.18
CA LEU A 84 -17.87 -11.82 24.92
C LEU A 84 -16.96 -12.76 25.69
N GLU A 85 -17.50 -13.90 26.07
CA GLU A 85 -16.71 -14.90 26.77
C GLU A 85 -15.81 -15.68 25.81
N PRO A 86 -14.59 -16.07 26.21
CA PRO A 86 -13.98 -15.75 27.49
C PRO A 86 -13.42 -14.32 27.52
N GLN A 87 -13.76 -13.57 28.54
CA GLN A 87 -13.25 -12.21 28.66
C GLN A 87 -11.77 -12.23 29.01
N PRO A 88 -10.99 -11.23 28.57
CA PRO A 88 -9.57 -11.20 28.88
C PRO A 88 -9.32 -10.99 30.36
N ARG A 89 -8.31 -11.69 30.88
CA ARG A 89 -7.94 -11.58 32.28
C ARG A 89 -7.05 -10.37 32.57
N ASN A 90 -6.11 -10.15 31.66
CA ASN A 90 -5.10 -9.10 31.83
C ASN A 90 -4.98 -8.32 30.54
N PHE A 91 -6.05 -7.61 30.16
CA PHE A 91 -6.02 -6.84 28.92
C PHE A 91 -4.99 -5.71 29.04
N LYS A 92 -4.11 -5.62 28.04
CA LYS A 92 -3.08 -4.60 28.00
C LYS A 92 -3.68 -3.22 27.88
N GLU A 93 -3.22 -2.30 28.73
CA GLU A 93 -3.68 -0.92 28.64
C GLU A 93 -3.33 -0.34 27.28
N GLY A 94 -4.32 0.26 26.61
CA GLY A 94 -4.13 0.78 25.26
C GLY A 94 -4.36 -0.24 24.17
N GLY A 95 -4.53 -1.53 24.53
CA GLY A 95 -4.78 -2.58 23.54
C GLY A 95 -3.53 -3.13 22.89
N TYR A 96 -3.73 -4.14 22.04
CA TYR A 96 -2.64 -4.82 21.34
C TYR A 96 -2.46 -4.32 19.91
N LEU A 97 -3.50 -3.69 19.38
CA LEU A 97 -3.48 -3.00 18.09
C LEU A 97 -4.14 -1.65 18.28
N ALA A 98 -3.67 -0.64 17.57
CA ALA A 98 -4.29 0.67 17.63
C ALA A 98 -5.69 0.64 17.00
N GLU A 99 -5.83 -0.11 15.92
CA GLU A 99 -7.10 -0.27 15.22
C GLU A 99 -7.04 -1.54 14.38
N VAL A 100 -8.19 -2.04 13.97
CA VAL A 100 -8.24 -3.20 13.08
C VAL A 100 -7.91 -2.72 11.69
N PRO A 101 -6.82 -3.24 11.08
CA PRO A 101 -6.44 -2.80 9.73
C PRO A 101 -7.43 -3.32 8.69
N LEU A 102 -7.75 -2.46 7.73
CA LEU A 102 -8.48 -2.86 6.55
C LEU A 102 -7.48 -3.41 5.54
N ASP A 103 -7.95 -4.28 4.64
CA ASP A 103 -7.03 -4.70 3.60
C ASP A 103 -6.72 -3.51 2.70
N PRO A 104 -5.61 -3.56 1.92
CA PRO A 104 -5.19 -2.42 1.11
C PRO A 104 -6.17 -2.03 0.00
N TRP A 105 -7.17 -2.86 -0.25
CA TRP A 105 -8.20 -2.60 -1.26
C TRP A 105 -9.51 -2.11 -0.64
N GLY A 106 -9.49 -1.83 0.67
CA GLY A 106 -10.62 -1.20 1.35
C GLY A 106 -11.72 -2.13 1.83
N ARG A 107 -11.39 -3.38 2.05
CA ARG A 107 -12.41 -4.36 2.52
C ARG A 107 -12.17 -4.87 3.90
#